data_14985e312fd7ac4d8c5b7fe5ef98e0ef
#
_entry.id   14985e312fd7ac4d8c5b7fe5ef98e0ef
#
_cell.length_a   1.000
_cell.length_b   1.000
_cell.length_c   1.000
_cell.angle_alpha   90.00
_cell.angle_beta   90.00
_cell.angle_gamma   90.00
#
_symmetry.space_group_name_H-M   'P 1'
#
loop_
_entity.id
_entity.type
_entity.pdbx_description
1 polymer ?
#
loop_
_entity_poly.entity_id
_entity_poly.type
_entity_poly.pdbx_seq_one_letter_code
_entity_poly.pdbx_strand_id
1 'polypeptide(L)'
;KRRIYIYRIHDNISDVSRMPRIRNNGSYCCDMRGMLGFLILFLLSKKSMHGQEIAEEIAKRKGERPSPGTIYPALRTLRELGFIVEEDSKKDGKIIVYSLTQRGKNALIIAKRKFVRTFLGVIP
;
A
#
# COMPACT_ATOMS: atom_id res chain seq x y z
N LYS A 1 -19.98 -3.76 -11.30
CA LYS A 1 -19.73 -4.98 -10.70
C LYS A 1 -18.32 -5.09 -10.23
N ARG A 2 -18.20 -5.41 -9.01
CA ARG A 2 -16.91 -5.36 -8.43
C ARG A 2 -16.17 -6.62 -8.71
N ARG A 3 -15.03 -6.51 -9.27
CA ARG A 3 -14.19 -7.63 -9.46
C ARG A 3 -13.38 -7.83 -8.25
N ILE A 4 -13.52 -8.96 -7.66
CA ILE A 4 -12.71 -9.29 -6.54
C ILE A 4 -11.52 -10.00 -7.08
N TYR A 5 -10.40 -9.36 -7.06
CA TYR A 5 -9.19 -9.99 -7.49
C TYR A 5 -8.69 -10.78 -6.33
N ILE A 6 -8.98 -12.05 -6.35
CA ILE A 6 -8.47 -12.91 -5.34
C ILE A 6 -7.12 -13.35 -5.81
N TYR A 7 -6.11 -12.78 -5.26
CA TYR A 7 -4.78 -13.22 -5.57
C TYR A 7 -4.52 -14.43 -4.74
N ARG A 8 -4.41 -15.53 -5.39
CA ARG A 8 -4.03 -16.71 -4.67
C ARG A 8 -2.56 -16.58 -4.39
N ILE A 9 -2.28 -16.41 -3.17
CA ILE A 9 -0.92 -16.16 -2.75
C ILE A 9 0.01 -17.26 -3.19
N HIS A 10 -0.48 -18.48 -3.23
CA HIS A 10 0.38 -19.55 -3.64
C HIS A 10 0.51 -19.66 -5.14
N ASP A 11 -0.22 -18.85 -5.89
CA ASP A 11 -0.10 -18.91 -7.30
C ASP A 11 0.86 -17.85 -7.70
N ASN A 12 2.02 -18.08 -7.81
CA ASN A 12 2.88 -17.12 -8.40
C ASN A 12 3.18 -15.92 -7.58
N ILE A 13 3.60 -16.21 -6.41
CA ILE A 13 3.96 -15.16 -5.50
C ILE A 13 5.04 -14.28 -6.04
N SER A 14 5.83 -14.78 -6.97
CA SER A 14 6.96 -14.01 -7.45
C SER A 14 6.59 -12.98 -8.50
N ASP A 15 5.38 -13.02 -9.00
CA ASP A 15 5.04 -12.14 -10.10
C ASP A 15 4.22 -10.96 -9.64
N VAL A 16 4.89 -9.95 -9.19
CA VAL A 16 4.23 -8.74 -8.74
C VAL A 16 3.57 -8.01 -9.89
N SER A 17 4.01 -8.28 -11.11
CA SER A 17 3.43 -7.60 -12.24
C SER A 17 1.98 -7.95 -12.45
N ARG A 18 1.53 -9.02 -11.84
CA ARG A 18 0.12 -9.37 -11.93
C ARG A 18 -0.74 -8.64 -10.94
N MET A 19 -0.15 -7.90 -10.05
CA MET A 19 -0.95 -7.10 -9.15
C MET A 19 -1.65 -6.03 -9.96
N PRO A 20 -2.91 -5.80 -9.70
CA PRO A 20 -3.62 -4.79 -10.45
C PRO A 20 -3.00 -3.45 -10.22
N ARG A 21 -2.86 -2.75 -11.27
CA ARG A 21 -2.41 -1.40 -11.13
C ARG A 21 -3.57 -0.61 -10.60
N ILE A 22 -3.24 0.29 -9.73
CA ILE A 22 -4.24 1.18 -9.24
C ILE A 22 -4.53 2.13 -10.37
N ARG A 23 -5.65 1.97 -10.99
CA ARG A 23 -5.99 2.84 -12.05
C ARG A 23 -6.77 3.98 -11.54
N ASN A 24 -6.26 5.12 -11.72
CA ASN A 24 -6.98 6.24 -11.32
C ASN A 24 -7.09 7.14 -12.46
N ASN A 25 -8.06 6.98 -13.19
CA ASN A 25 -8.36 7.93 -14.23
C ASN A 25 -7.21 8.24 -15.11
N GLY A 26 -6.44 7.30 -15.35
CA GLY A 26 -5.41 7.47 -16.29
C GLY A 26 -4.25 8.28 -15.87
N SER A 27 -4.30 8.87 -14.80
CA SER A 27 -3.16 9.62 -14.42
C SER A 27 -2.26 8.82 -13.58
N TYR A 28 -2.20 7.60 -13.76
CA TYR A 28 -1.38 6.80 -13.00
C TYR A 28 -0.03 6.85 -13.54
N CYS A 29 0.69 7.74 -13.20
CA CYS A 29 1.92 7.85 -13.65
C CYS A 29 2.75 7.29 -12.73
N CYS A 30 3.03 6.51 -12.87
CA CYS A 30 4.11 6.16 -12.50
C CYS A 30 4.66 6.18 -11.35
N ASP A 31 4.70 6.85 -10.99
CA ASP A 31 5.52 7.15 -10.14
C ASP A 31 5.08 7.04 -8.85
N MET A 32 4.47 7.86 -8.43
CA MET A 32 4.21 7.99 -7.06
C MET A 32 3.20 7.05 -6.56
N ARG A 33 2.28 6.63 -7.36
CA ARG A 33 1.24 5.76 -6.88
C ARG A 33 1.70 4.36 -6.66
N GLY A 34 2.59 3.89 -7.49
CA GLY A 34 3.17 2.61 -7.27
C GLY A 34 3.99 2.60 -6.00
N MET A 35 4.72 3.66 -5.77
CA MET A 35 5.51 3.77 -4.56
C MET A 35 4.64 4.00 -3.36
N LEU A 36 3.52 4.67 -3.53
CA LEU A 36 2.66 4.97 -2.41
C LEU A 36 2.11 3.70 -1.78
N GLY A 37 1.64 2.78 -2.58
CA GLY A 37 1.15 1.52 -2.05
C GLY A 37 2.23 0.77 -1.32
N PHE A 38 3.42 0.74 -1.89
CA PHE A 38 4.54 0.07 -1.26
C PHE A 38 4.88 0.72 0.08
N LEU A 39 4.91 2.05 0.11
CA LEU A 39 5.22 2.76 1.34
C LEU A 39 4.17 2.52 2.42
N ILE A 40 2.91 2.50 2.04
CA ILE A 40 1.86 2.24 3.01
C ILE A 40 2.03 0.85 3.61
N LEU A 41 2.26 -0.15 2.78
CA LEU A 41 2.46 -1.49 3.30
C LEU A 41 3.68 -1.57 4.21
N PHE A 42 4.73 -0.90 3.81
CA PHE A 42 5.94 -0.89 4.61
C PHE A 42 5.70 -0.25 5.98
N LEU A 43 5.03 0.90 5.99
CA LEU A 43 4.77 1.58 7.24
C LEU A 43 3.88 0.77 8.16
N LEU A 44 2.86 0.14 7.60
CA LEU A 44 1.97 -0.66 8.41
C LEU A 44 2.62 -1.96 8.88
N SER A 45 3.71 -2.35 8.26
CA SER A 45 4.45 -3.49 8.78
C SER A 45 5.15 -3.15 10.08
N LYS A 46 5.32 -1.87 10.37
CA LYS A 46 5.95 -1.44 11.60
C LYS A 46 4.94 -1.34 12.74
N LYS A 47 3.82 -0.76 12.46
CA LYS A 47 2.75 -0.67 13.45
C LYS A 47 1.48 -0.19 12.75
N SER A 48 0.36 -0.40 13.39
CA SER A 48 -0.91 0.08 12.88
C SER A 48 -0.95 1.60 12.97
N MET A 49 -1.55 2.23 11.98
CA MET A 49 -1.60 3.68 11.91
C MET A 49 -2.91 4.13 11.31
N HIS A 50 -3.32 5.34 11.67
CA HIS A 50 -4.46 5.93 10.97
C HIS A 50 -3.93 6.73 9.77
N GLY A 51 -4.86 7.17 8.92
CA GLY A 51 -4.47 7.77 7.65
C GLY A 51 -3.57 8.98 7.78
N GLN A 52 -3.82 9.82 8.76
CA GLN A 52 -3.01 11.01 8.93
C GLN A 52 -1.59 10.66 9.36
N GLU A 53 -1.45 9.66 10.20
CA GLU A 53 -0.12 9.22 10.59
C GLU A 53 0.65 8.67 9.39
N ILE A 54 -0.04 7.91 8.56
CA ILE A 54 0.61 7.38 7.38
C ILE A 54 1.10 8.51 6.49
N ALA A 55 0.24 9.51 6.29
CA ALA A 55 0.61 10.64 5.45
C ALA A 55 1.81 11.39 6.02
N GLU A 56 1.87 11.52 7.33
CA GLU A 56 2.98 12.19 7.96
C GLU A 56 4.27 11.42 7.83
N GLU A 57 4.20 10.12 7.98
CA GLU A 57 5.39 9.30 7.83
C GLU A 57 5.91 9.33 6.40
N ILE A 58 4.98 9.36 5.44
CA ILE A 58 5.39 9.47 4.06
C ILE A 58 6.05 10.81 3.80
N ALA A 59 5.50 11.87 4.40
CA ALA A 59 6.08 13.20 4.23
C ALA A 59 7.51 13.23 4.72
N LYS A 60 7.79 12.56 5.83
CA LYS A 60 9.13 12.54 6.34
C LYS A 60 10.11 11.88 5.41
N ARG A 61 9.65 10.86 4.68
CA ARG A 61 10.54 10.13 3.81
C ARG A 61 10.68 10.74 2.44
N LYS A 62 9.60 11.33 1.94
CA LYS A 62 9.62 11.88 0.60
C LYS A 62 9.77 13.37 0.54
N GLY A 63 9.58 14.03 1.67
CA GLY A 63 9.64 15.48 1.69
C GLY A 63 8.35 16.14 1.31
N GLU A 64 7.31 15.34 1.07
CA GLU A 64 6.06 15.87 0.58
C GLU A 64 4.93 15.05 1.12
N ARG A 65 3.95 15.70 1.68
CA ARG A 65 2.82 15.00 2.30
C ARG A 65 1.75 14.72 1.26
N PRO A 66 1.33 13.47 1.11
CA PRO A 66 0.25 13.17 0.17
C PRO A 66 -1.06 13.79 0.66
N SER A 67 -1.84 14.28 -0.26
CA SER A 67 -3.11 14.88 0.07
C SER A 67 -4.12 13.80 0.43
N PRO A 68 -5.20 14.16 1.13
CA PRO A 68 -6.26 13.18 1.39
C PRO A 68 -6.81 12.57 0.12
N GLY A 69 -6.89 13.36 -0.94
CA GLY A 69 -7.36 12.83 -2.23
C GLY A 69 -6.45 11.81 -2.84
N THR A 70 -5.23 11.71 -2.35
CA THR A 70 -4.28 10.71 -2.81
C THR A 70 -4.19 9.54 -1.85
N ILE A 71 -4.12 9.83 -0.55
CA ILE A 71 -3.87 8.77 0.42
C ILE A 71 -5.08 7.87 0.64
N TYR A 72 -6.27 8.44 0.73
CA TYR A 72 -7.44 7.63 1.06
C TYR A 72 -7.88 6.71 -0.07
N PRO A 73 -7.82 7.12 -1.33
CA PRO A 73 -8.08 6.16 -2.40
C PRO A 73 -7.06 5.02 -2.43
N ALA A 74 -5.81 5.31 -2.10
CA ALA A 74 -4.80 4.27 -2.05
C ALA A 74 -5.10 3.29 -0.92
N LEU A 75 -5.50 3.80 0.24
CA LEU A 75 -5.86 2.94 1.34
C LEU A 75 -7.07 2.08 1.00
N ARG A 76 -8.04 2.67 0.31
CA ARG A 76 -9.21 1.91 -0.09
C ARG A 76 -8.84 0.77 -1.02
N THR A 77 -7.98 1.04 -1.98
CA THR A 77 -7.56 0.00 -2.91
C THR A 77 -6.84 -1.13 -2.18
N LEU A 78 -5.95 -0.78 -1.27
CA LEU A 78 -5.23 -1.82 -0.53
C LEU A 78 -6.17 -2.64 0.34
N ARG A 79 -7.18 -1.99 0.90
CA ARG A 79 -8.16 -2.70 1.69
C ARG A 79 -8.97 -3.65 0.80
N GLU A 80 -9.37 -3.20 -0.37
CA GLU A 80 -10.13 -4.04 -1.28
C GLU A 80 -9.32 -5.22 -1.79
N LEU A 81 -8.03 -5.06 -1.88
CA LEU A 81 -7.16 -6.15 -2.26
C LEU A 81 -6.92 -7.12 -1.10
N GLY A 82 -7.35 -6.75 0.09
CA GLY A 82 -7.17 -7.61 1.23
C GLY A 82 -5.81 -7.49 1.90
N PHE A 83 -5.06 -6.47 1.56
CA PHE A 83 -3.72 -6.30 2.12
C PHE A 83 -3.75 -5.59 3.46
N ILE A 84 -4.76 -4.78 3.70
CA ILE A 84 -4.91 -4.09 4.97
C ILE A 84 -6.35 -4.21 5.43
N VAL A 85 -6.56 -4.02 6.72
CA VAL A 85 -7.90 -4.00 7.29
C VAL A 85 -8.03 -2.75 8.13
N GLU A 86 -9.27 -2.34 8.29
CA GLU A 86 -9.59 -1.23 9.15
C GLU A 86 -9.95 -1.74 10.52
N GLU A 87 -9.40 -1.11 11.52
CA GLU A 87 -9.75 -1.43 12.89
C GLU A 87 -10.37 -0.20 13.51
N ASP A 88 -11.51 -0.38 14.13
CA ASP A 88 -12.16 0.73 14.75
C ASP A 88 -11.42 1.13 16.00
N SER A 89 -11.09 2.39 16.06
CA SER A 89 -10.56 2.92 17.28
C SER A 89 -11.76 3.25 18.13
N LYS A 90 -11.95 2.51 19.17
CA LYS A 90 -13.14 2.66 19.94
C LYS A 90 -13.27 3.92 20.69
N LYS A 91 -12.20 4.63 20.86
CA LYS A 91 -12.27 5.74 21.74
C LYS A 91 -13.18 6.83 21.25
N ASP A 92 -13.09 7.20 20.03
CA ASP A 92 -13.94 8.25 19.55
C ASP A 92 -14.83 7.82 18.44
N GLY A 93 -14.67 6.64 17.97
CA GLY A 93 -15.49 6.15 16.91
C GLY A 93 -15.26 6.82 15.59
N LYS A 94 -14.28 7.68 15.50
CA LYS A 94 -14.06 8.41 14.28
C LYS A 94 -12.72 8.14 13.65
N ILE A 95 -11.82 7.57 14.37
CA ILE A 95 -10.49 7.34 13.85
C ILE A 95 -10.38 5.92 13.40
N ILE A 96 -10.08 5.76 12.15
CA ILE A 96 -9.91 4.43 11.58
C ILE A 96 -8.43 4.12 11.52
N VAL A 97 -8.06 3.03 12.15
CA VAL A 97 -6.70 2.58 12.18
C VAL A 97 -6.56 1.43 11.21
N TYR A 98 -5.51 1.43 10.45
CA TYR A 98 -5.26 0.39 9.44
C TYR A 98 -4.17 -0.54 9.94
N SER A 99 -4.33 -1.81 9.64
CA SER A 99 -3.36 -2.84 10.00
C SER A 99 -3.07 -3.72 8.80
N LEU A 100 -1.88 -4.25 8.79
CA LEU A 100 -1.48 -5.12 7.70
C LEU A 100 -2.03 -6.52 7.94
N THR A 101 -2.58 -7.13 6.92
CA THR A 101 -3.03 -8.51 7.00
C THR A 101 -1.87 -9.44 6.66
N GLN A 102 -2.08 -10.73 6.85
CA GLN A 102 -1.06 -11.69 6.44
C GLN A 102 -0.83 -11.60 4.93
N ARG A 103 -1.91 -11.40 4.19
CA ARG A 103 -1.82 -11.23 2.75
C ARG A 103 -1.00 -9.99 2.40
N GLY A 104 -1.19 -8.93 3.19
CA GLY A 104 -0.41 -7.72 3.01
C GLY A 104 1.06 -7.93 3.32
N LYS A 105 1.35 -8.72 4.34
CA LYS A 105 2.74 -9.03 4.65
C LYS A 105 3.41 -9.78 3.51
N ASN A 106 2.69 -10.73 2.94
CA ASN A 106 3.23 -11.47 1.80
C ASN A 106 3.44 -10.56 0.60
N ALA A 107 2.47 -9.67 0.36
CA ALA A 107 2.60 -8.73 -0.74
C ALA A 107 3.79 -7.81 -0.54
N LEU A 108 4.04 -7.41 0.69
CA LEU A 108 5.17 -6.55 0.97
C LEU A 108 6.50 -7.25 0.70
N ILE A 109 6.59 -8.52 1.08
CA ILE A 109 7.81 -9.27 0.82
C ILE A 109 8.09 -9.33 -0.67
N ILE A 110 7.06 -9.59 -1.46
CA ILE A 110 7.21 -9.65 -2.90
C ILE A 110 7.62 -8.29 -3.46
N ALA A 111 6.97 -7.24 -2.96
CA ALA A 111 7.28 -5.90 -3.41
C ALA A 111 8.71 -5.50 -3.07
N LYS A 112 9.18 -5.89 -1.90
CA LYS A 112 10.56 -5.60 -1.53
C LYS A 112 11.55 -6.27 -2.46
N ARG A 113 11.27 -7.51 -2.81
CA ARG A 113 12.16 -8.23 -3.73
C ARG A 113 12.19 -7.56 -5.08
N LYS A 114 11.03 -7.14 -5.55
CA LYS A 114 10.97 -6.47 -6.82
C LYS A 114 11.67 -5.12 -6.77
N PHE A 115 11.51 -4.42 -5.67
CA PHE A 115 12.16 -3.13 -5.50
C PHE A 115 13.67 -3.30 -5.57
N VAL A 116 14.20 -4.24 -4.81
CA VAL A 116 15.65 -4.47 -4.79
C VAL A 116 16.14 -4.85 -6.17
N ARG A 117 15.44 -5.78 -6.81
CA ARG A 117 15.86 -6.23 -8.13
C ARG A 117 15.83 -5.09 -9.15
N THR A 118 14.79 -4.25 -9.07
CA THR A 118 14.64 -3.17 -10.02
C THR A 118 15.73 -2.13 -9.87
N PHE A 119 16.11 -1.84 -8.64
CA PHE A 119 17.06 -0.77 -8.39
C PHE A 119 18.46 -1.25 -8.05
N LEU A 120 18.70 -2.53 -8.17
CA LEU A 120 20.02 -3.05 -7.93
C LEU A 120 20.95 -2.49 -8.98
N GLY A 121 22.04 -1.94 -8.56
CA GLY A 121 22.98 -1.35 -9.50
C GLY A 121 22.77 0.11 -9.76
N VAL A 122 21.60 0.62 -9.40
CA VAL A 122 21.37 2.04 -9.54
C VAL A 122 22.17 2.80 -8.49
N ILE A 123 22.26 2.22 -7.32
CA ILE A 123 23.04 2.81 -6.26
C ILE A 123 24.34 2.06 -6.18
N PRO A 124 25.45 2.74 -6.31
CA PRO A 124 26.77 2.08 -6.29
C PRO A 124 27.09 1.40 -4.98
#